data_3eaa825b06f4b58238bc5d1f5afdfe6b
#
_entry.id   3eaa825b06f4b58238bc5d1f5afdfe6b
#
_cell.length_a   1.000
_cell.length_b   1.000
_cell.length_c   1.000
_cell.angle_alpha   90.00
_cell.angle_beta   90.00
_cell.angle_gamma   90.00
#
_symmetry.space_group_name_H-M   'P 1'
#
loop_
_entity.id
_entity.type
_entity.pdbx_description
1 polymer ?
#
loop_
_entity_poly.entity_id
_entity_poly.type
_entity_poly.pdbx_seq_one_letter_code
_entity_poly.pdbx_strand_id
1 'polypeptide(L)'
;HLLIRRNGELVQYVPFHLRAFHAGISIYQGRSRCNDFSIGIELEGTDFTPFTDEQYLQLEQVIESLCLHYPSLSTAHITGHQHIAPERKTDPGPFFDWPRLSQSLGTNLPADAGSIDPTACG
;
A
#
# COMPACT_ATOMS: atom_id res chain seq x y z
N HIS A 1 -0.47 -9.44 -2.76
CA HIS A 1 -1.28 -10.48 -2.13
C HIS A 1 -2.75 -10.35 -2.47
N LEU A 2 -3.28 -9.13 -2.47
CA LEU A 2 -4.71 -8.86 -2.64
C LEU A 2 -4.97 -7.91 -3.78
N LEU A 3 -6.16 -8.05 -4.40
CA LEU A 3 -6.74 -7.08 -5.32
C LEU A 3 -8.13 -6.71 -4.81
N ILE A 4 -8.45 -5.42 -4.78
CA ILE A 4 -9.79 -4.92 -4.50
C ILE A 4 -10.36 -4.35 -5.80
N ARG A 5 -11.42 -4.95 -6.30
CA ARG A 5 -12.07 -4.54 -7.54
C ARG A 5 -12.91 -3.30 -7.32
N ARG A 6 -13.29 -2.64 -8.41
CA ARG A 6 -14.05 -1.39 -8.35
C ARG A 6 -15.40 -1.53 -7.63
N ASN A 7 -15.99 -2.73 -7.65
CA ASN A 7 -17.23 -3.01 -6.91
C ASN A 7 -17.00 -3.40 -5.44
N GLY A 8 -15.76 -3.35 -4.96
CA GLY A 8 -15.40 -3.72 -3.60
C GLY A 8 -15.07 -5.20 -3.41
N GLU A 9 -15.15 -6.00 -4.46
CA GLU A 9 -14.82 -7.43 -4.37
C GLU A 9 -13.34 -7.62 -4.02
N LEU A 10 -13.08 -8.45 -3.02
CA LEU A 10 -11.74 -8.78 -2.57
C LEU A 10 -11.28 -10.10 -3.19
N VAL A 11 -10.14 -10.07 -3.85
CA VAL A 11 -9.52 -11.25 -4.46
C VAL A 11 -8.15 -11.47 -3.83
N GLN A 12 -7.90 -12.66 -3.34
CA GLN A 12 -6.60 -13.03 -2.79
C GLN A 12 -5.86 -13.94 -3.76
N TYR A 13 -4.69 -13.49 -4.22
CA TYR A 13 -3.85 -14.25 -5.13
C TYR A 13 -2.76 -15.04 -4.40
N VAL A 14 -2.24 -14.50 -3.30
CA VAL A 14 -1.12 -15.10 -2.57
C VAL A 14 -1.46 -15.10 -1.07
N PRO A 15 -1.31 -16.24 -0.38
CA PRO A 15 -1.46 -16.27 1.09
C PRO A 15 -0.47 -15.32 1.76
N PHE A 16 -0.85 -14.73 2.90
CA PHE A 16 -0.04 -13.71 3.55
C PHE A 16 1.29 -14.23 4.10
N HIS A 17 1.39 -15.51 4.40
CA HIS A 17 2.64 -16.10 4.87
C HIS A 17 3.64 -16.38 3.75
N LEU A 18 3.24 -16.17 2.50
CA LEU A 18 4.11 -16.31 1.35
C LEU A 18 4.44 -14.94 0.78
N ARG A 19 5.61 -14.84 0.14
CA ARG A 19 6.02 -13.62 -0.53
C ARG A 19 5.23 -13.44 -1.82
N ALA A 20 4.61 -12.27 -1.99
CA ALA A 20 4.04 -11.85 -3.26
C ALA A 20 5.03 -10.93 -3.98
N PHE A 21 5.07 -11.02 -5.29
CA PHE A 21 5.94 -10.16 -6.12
C PHE A 21 5.14 -8.92 -6.54
N HIS A 22 5.07 -7.92 -5.66
CA HIS A 22 4.24 -6.73 -5.85
C HIS A 22 5.02 -5.41 -5.86
N ALA A 23 6.19 -5.37 -5.25
CA ALA A 23 6.94 -4.14 -5.07
C ALA A 23 8.04 -3.92 -6.11
N GLY A 24 8.69 -4.99 -6.55
CA GLY A 24 9.85 -4.91 -7.41
C GLY A 24 11.03 -4.22 -6.72
N ILE A 25 11.84 -3.49 -7.47
CA ILE A 25 12.95 -2.69 -6.93
C ILE A 25 12.34 -1.56 -6.11
N SER A 26 12.63 -1.53 -4.81
CA SER A 26 11.93 -0.66 -3.86
C SER A 26 12.73 -0.46 -2.58
N ILE A 27 12.44 0.64 -1.86
CA ILE A 27 13.03 0.93 -0.56
C ILE A 27 11.94 1.51 0.35
N TYR A 28 11.86 1.00 1.58
CA TYR A 28 11.00 1.53 2.63
C TYR A 28 11.82 1.71 3.91
N GLN A 29 11.95 2.95 4.37
CA GLN A 29 12.72 3.32 5.57
C GLN A 29 14.13 2.71 5.57
N GLY A 30 14.84 2.82 4.42
CA GLY A 30 16.18 2.31 4.24
C GLY A 30 16.29 0.82 3.99
N ARG A 31 15.18 0.10 3.98
CA ARG A 31 15.15 -1.35 3.76
C ARG A 31 14.70 -1.66 2.33
N SER A 32 15.56 -2.33 1.57
CA SER A 32 15.27 -2.74 0.19
C SER A 32 14.48 -4.05 0.16
N ARG A 33 14.06 -4.45 -1.04
CA ARG A 33 13.36 -5.72 -1.28
C ARG A 33 12.07 -5.83 -0.48
N CYS A 34 11.19 -4.85 -0.67
CA CYS A 34 9.94 -4.74 0.11
C CYS A 34 9.04 -5.97 -0.02
N ASN A 35 9.16 -6.77 -1.10
CA ASN A 35 8.45 -8.04 -1.20
C ASN A 35 8.74 -8.99 -0.04
N ASP A 36 9.92 -8.87 0.58
CA ASP A 36 10.36 -9.80 1.61
C ASP A 36 9.69 -9.54 2.97
N PHE A 37 9.12 -8.35 3.19
CA PHE A 37 8.60 -7.96 4.50
C PHE A 37 7.26 -7.21 4.45
N SER A 38 6.58 -7.16 3.30
CA SER A 38 5.36 -6.38 3.17
C SER A 38 4.21 -7.18 2.56
N ILE A 39 2.99 -6.69 2.80
CA ILE A 39 1.78 -7.19 2.14
C ILE A 39 1.39 -6.17 1.08
N GLY A 40 1.16 -6.64 -0.15
CA GLY A 40 0.74 -5.81 -1.26
C GLY A 40 -0.75 -5.90 -1.49
N ILE A 41 -1.39 -4.72 -1.62
CA ILE A 41 -2.81 -4.60 -1.96
C ILE A 41 -2.91 -3.73 -3.19
N GLU A 42 -3.51 -4.26 -4.25
CA GLU A 42 -3.80 -3.51 -5.46
C GLU A 42 -5.26 -3.08 -5.47
N LEU A 43 -5.51 -1.90 -6.01
CA LEU A 43 -6.85 -1.39 -6.26
C LEU A 43 -7.07 -1.35 -7.78
N GLU A 44 -8.15 -1.97 -8.25
CA GLU A 44 -8.49 -1.93 -9.67
C GLU A 44 -8.80 -0.50 -10.10
N GLY A 45 -8.08 -0.01 -11.11
CA GLY A 45 -8.27 1.34 -11.61
C GLY A 45 -7.07 1.82 -12.41
N THR A 46 -7.08 3.12 -12.71
CA THR A 46 -6.01 3.79 -13.44
C THR A 46 -5.55 5.02 -12.67
N ASP A 47 -4.46 5.66 -13.13
CA ASP A 47 -3.99 6.92 -12.56
C ASP A 47 -4.91 8.11 -12.88
N PHE A 48 -5.92 7.90 -13.71
CA PHE A 48 -6.75 8.98 -14.26
C PHE A 48 -8.20 8.95 -13.80
N THR A 49 -8.58 7.98 -12.98
CA THR A 49 -9.95 7.87 -12.46
C THR A 49 -9.95 7.73 -10.94
N PRO A 50 -10.89 8.39 -10.24
CA PRO A 50 -11.04 8.19 -8.80
C PRO A 50 -11.40 6.73 -8.47
N PHE A 51 -10.96 6.27 -7.31
CA PHE A 51 -11.38 4.98 -6.79
C PHE A 51 -12.79 5.08 -6.21
N THR A 52 -13.47 3.94 -6.10
CA THR A 52 -14.86 3.91 -5.65
C THR A 52 -14.98 3.88 -4.13
N ASP A 53 -16.14 4.28 -3.60
CA ASP A 53 -16.42 4.18 -2.17
C ASP A 53 -16.32 2.74 -1.68
N GLU A 54 -16.77 1.79 -2.49
CA GLU A 54 -16.71 0.36 -2.18
C GLU A 54 -15.27 -0.10 -2.03
N GLN A 55 -14.35 0.43 -2.84
CA GLN A 55 -12.92 0.13 -2.72
C GLN A 55 -12.34 0.66 -1.41
N TYR A 56 -12.65 1.90 -1.03
CA TYR A 56 -12.17 2.46 0.24
C TYR A 56 -12.71 1.70 1.45
N LEU A 57 -14.00 1.37 1.45
CA LEU A 57 -14.60 0.61 2.55
C LEU A 57 -13.95 -0.77 2.69
N GLN A 58 -13.75 -1.47 1.59
CA GLN A 58 -13.09 -2.79 1.63
C GLN A 58 -11.65 -2.67 2.09
N LEU A 59 -10.92 -1.67 1.59
CA LEU A 59 -9.53 -1.43 1.97
C LEU A 59 -9.40 -1.18 3.47
N GLU A 60 -10.26 -0.34 4.03
CA GLU A 60 -10.28 -0.05 5.47
C GLU A 60 -10.51 -1.31 6.30
N GLN A 61 -11.48 -2.13 5.91
CA GLN A 61 -11.78 -3.39 6.60
C GLN A 61 -10.63 -4.39 6.51
N VAL A 62 -9.99 -4.48 5.35
CA VAL A 62 -8.83 -5.36 5.15
C VAL A 62 -7.67 -4.93 6.03
N ILE A 63 -7.36 -3.65 6.06
CA ILE A 63 -6.25 -3.11 6.86
C ILE A 63 -6.50 -3.36 8.36
N GLU A 64 -7.70 -3.07 8.84
CA GLU A 64 -8.06 -3.31 10.24
C GLU A 64 -7.93 -4.78 10.61
N SER A 65 -8.40 -5.68 9.74
CA SER A 65 -8.31 -7.11 9.96
C SER A 65 -6.86 -7.60 9.98
N LEU A 66 -6.03 -7.12 9.06
CA LEU A 66 -4.62 -7.49 9.00
C LEU A 66 -3.87 -7.03 10.24
N CYS A 67 -4.09 -5.80 10.69
CA CYS A 67 -3.45 -5.28 11.90
C CYS A 67 -3.88 -6.02 13.15
N LEU A 68 -5.12 -6.52 13.18
CA LEU A 68 -5.62 -7.31 14.30
C LEU A 68 -4.96 -8.70 14.35
N HIS A 69 -4.76 -9.34 13.21
CA HIS A 69 -4.21 -10.70 13.11
C HIS A 69 -2.69 -10.75 13.14
N TYR A 70 -2.02 -9.68 12.74
CA TYR A 70 -0.56 -9.60 12.66
C TYR A 70 -0.04 -8.46 13.53
N PRO A 71 0.31 -8.72 14.79
CA PRO A 71 0.71 -7.65 15.72
C PRO A 71 1.91 -6.81 15.28
N SER A 72 2.75 -7.34 14.39
CA SER A 72 3.87 -6.58 13.82
C SER A 72 3.45 -5.54 12.79
N LEU A 73 2.22 -5.62 12.28
CA LEU A 73 1.67 -4.60 11.37
C LEU A 73 1.05 -3.47 12.17
N SER A 74 1.21 -2.26 11.65
CA SER A 74 0.61 -1.07 12.21
C SER A 74 0.01 -0.22 11.09
N THR A 75 -1.10 0.46 11.37
CA THR A 75 -1.67 1.42 10.42
C THR A 75 -0.69 2.55 10.07
N ALA A 76 0.30 2.80 10.91
CA ALA A 76 1.35 3.78 10.65
C ALA A 76 2.34 3.37 9.55
N HIS A 77 2.31 2.11 9.12
CA HIS A 77 3.24 1.58 8.10
C HIS A 77 2.56 1.31 6.76
N ILE A 78 1.59 2.13 6.39
CA ILE A 78 0.90 2.02 5.11
C ILE A 78 1.45 3.08 4.15
N THR A 79 1.88 2.65 2.97
CA THR A 79 2.45 3.55 1.98
C THR A 79 2.02 3.12 0.57
N GLY A 80 2.27 3.97 -0.42
CA GLY A 80 1.97 3.67 -1.82
C GLY A 80 3.18 3.13 -2.56
N HIS A 81 2.93 2.37 -3.62
CA HIS A 81 3.99 1.85 -4.48
C HIS A 81 4.88 2.99 -5.01
N GLN A 82 4.28 4.13 -5.38
CA GLN A 82 5.00 5.31 -5.83
C GLN A 82 5.99 5.86 -4.80
N HIS A 83 5.75 5.63 -3.51
CA HIS A 83 6.60 6.14 -2.44
C HIS A 83 7.80 5.24 -2.14
N ILE A 84 7.71 3.95 -2.46
CA ILE A 84 8.81 2.99 -2.27
C ILE A 84 9.59 2.74 -3.55
N ALA A 85 9.08 3.19 -4.70
CA ALA A 85 9.73 3.09 -6.00
C ALA A 85 9.44 4.34 -6.83
N PRO A 86 9.83 5.55 -6.34
CA PRO A 86 9.35 6.82 -6.91
C PRO A 86 9.78 7.07 -8.34
N GLU A 87 10.90 6.51 -8.78
CA GLU A 87 11.38 6.70 -10.15
C GLU A 87 10.72 5.75 -11.16
N ARG A 88 10.00 4.75 -10.66
CA ARG A 88 9.53 3.63 -11.48
C ARG A 88 8.02 3.44 -11.45
N LYS A 89 7.35 3.85 -10.35
CA LYS A 89 5.94 3.59 -10.12
C LYS A 89 5.19 4.86 -9.74
N THR A 90 3.96 4.96 -10.22
CA THR A 90 3.05 6.09 -9.95
C THR A 90 1.84 5.67 -9.11
N ASP A 91 1.55 4.37 -9.00
CA ASP A 91 0.37 3.90 -8.28
C ASP A 91 0.51 4.07 -6.77
N PRO A 92 -0.55 4.32 -6.02
CA PRO A 92 -1.96 4.37 -6.46
C PRO A 92 -2.37 5.61 -7.25
N GLY A 93 -1.46 6.54 -7.53
CA GLY A 93 -1.71 7.69 -8.36
C GLY A 93 -2.34 8.89 -7.63
N PRO A 94 -2.51 10.02 -8.35
CA PRO A 94 -2.94 11.27 -7.73
C PRO A 94 -4.41 11.27 -7.29
N PHE A 95 -5.22 10.35 -7.79
CA PHE A 95 -6.63 10.26 -7.43
C PHE A 95 -6.89 9.41 -6.18
N PHE A 96 -5.84 8.81 -5.58
CA PHE A 96 -6.03 8.10 -4.32
C PHE A 96 -6.17 9.11 -3.18
N ASP A 97 -7.28 8.99 -2.44
CA ASP A 97 -7.61 9.91 -1.35
C ASP A 97 -6.94 9.49 -0.04
N TRP A 98 -5.68 9.87 0.11
CA TRP A 98 -4.92 9.61 1.33
C TRP A 98 -5.55 10.23 2.58
N PRO A 99 -6.07 11.49 2.55
CA PRO A 99 -6.74 12.06 3.71
C PRO A 99 -7.94 11.24 4.19
N ARG A 100 -8.72 10.69 3.26
CA ARG A 100 -9.85 9.81 3.61
C ARG A 100 -9.38 8.57 4.37
N LEU A 101 -8.34 7.90 3.88
CA LEU A 101 -7.79 6.72 4.55
C LEU A 101 -7.17 7.10 5.89
N SER A 102 -6.45 8.21 5.97
CA SER A 102 -5.84 8.71 7.20
C SER A 102 -6.89 8.97 8.28
N GLN A 103 -7.98 9.61 7.90
CA GLN A 103 -9.07 9.92 8.82
C GLN A 103 -9.76 8.65 9.33
N SER A 104 -10.00 7.71 8.44
CA SER A 104 -10.65 6.44 8.78
C SER A 104 -9.80 5.59 9.73
N LEU A 105 -8.50 5.55 9.54
CA LEU A 105 -7.58 4.72 10.32
C LEU A 105 -6.95 5.46 11.51
N GLY A 106 -7.15 6.78 11.61
CA GLY A 106 -6.64 7.58 12.73
C GLY A 106 -5.13 7.79 12.71
N THR A 107 -4.50 7.79 11.54
CA THR A 107 -3.05 7.98 11.41
C THR A 107 -2.73 8.77 10.14
N ASN A 108 -1.60 9.47 10.13
CA ASN A 108 -1.16 10.23 8.96
C ASN A 108 -0.62 9.29 7.88
N LEU A 109 -1.24 9.33 6.71
CA LEU A 109 -0.87 8.50 5.57
C LEU A 109 -0.70 9.34 4.29
N PRO A 110 0.15 8.94 3.37
CA PRO A 110 0.95 7.72 3.41
C PRO A 110 2.06 7.79 4.46
N ALA A 111 2.49 6.62 4.93
CA ALA A 111 3.66 6.55 5.80
C ALA A 111 4.89 7.06 5.04
N ASP A 112 5.77 7.75 5.77
CA ASP A 112 7.02 8.21 5.20
C ASP A 112 7.90 7.00 4.87
N ALA A 113 8.21 6.81 3.59
CA ALA A 113 9.08 5.74 3.13
C ALA A 113 10.56 5.99 3.48
N GLY A 114 10.83 7.13 4.09
CA GLY A 114 12.17 7.60 4.35
C GLY A 114 12.61 8.60 3.29
N SER A 115 13.36 9.61 3.72
CA SER A 115 13.94 10.54 2.76
C SER A 115 14.99 9.77 1.94
N ILE A 116 14.79 9.73 0.63
CA ILE A 116 15.82 9.22 -0.27
C ILE A 116 16.88 10.31 -0.36
N ASP A 117 17.94 10.16 0.40
CA ASP A 117 19.13 10.98 0.21
C ASP A 117 19.76 10.57 -1.12
N PRO A 118 19.82 11.46 -2.12
CA PRO A 118 20.40 11.11 -3.41
C PRO A 118 21.85 10.60 -3.31
N THR A 119 22.55 10.95 -2.25
CA THR A 119 23.92 10.46 -2.04
C THR A 119 23.93 9.08 -1.39
N ALA A 120 22.88 8.69 -0.70
CA ALA A 120 22.76 7.38 -0.07
C ALA A 120 22.21 6.32 -1.03
N CYS A 121 21.48 6.74 -2.06
CA CYS A 121 20.85 5.86 -3.05
C CYS A 121 21.76 5.64 -4.28
N GLY A 122 23.00 5.98 -4.14
CA GLY A 122 23.97 5.77 -5.21
C GLY A 122 24.12 4.34 -5.62
#